data_0907ebe7c175c2517d15e95581e4be62
#
_entry.id   0907ebe7c175c2517d15e95581e4be62
#
_cell.length_a   1.000
_cell.length_b   1.000
_cell.length_c   1.000
_cell.angle_alpha   90.00
_cell.angle_beta   90.00
_cell.angle_gamma   90.00
#
_symmetry.space_group_name_H-M   'P 1'
#
loop_
_entity.id
_entity.type
_entity.pdbx_description
1 polymer ?
#
loop_
_entity_poly.entity_id
_entity_poly.type
_entity_poly.pdbx_seq_one_letter_code
_entity_poly.pdbx_strand_id
1 'polypeptide(L)' 'DELAEIEPELANVVDLKFFCGFSVAEIANLHSVSERTVQRQWEKARMLLYHALAGAP' A
#
# COMPACT_ATOMS: atom_id res chain seq x y z
N ASP A 1 0.58 -6.77 12.35
CA ASP A 1 -0.04 -5.67 11.62
C ASP A 1 -1.31 -6.14 10.92
N GLU A 2 -2.43 -5.49 11.23
CA GLU A 2 -3.72 -5.86 10.67
C GLU A 2 -3.74 -5.81 9.15
N LEU A 3 -3.10 -4.78 8.57
CA LEU A 3 -3.07 -4.63 7.13
C LEU A 3 -2.33 -5.79 6.47
N ALA A 4 -1.22 -6.21 7.06
CA ALA A 4 -0.46 -7.34 6.53
C ALA A 4 -1.23 -8.65 6.63
N GLU A 5 -2.05 -8.80 7.67
CA GLU A 5 -2.88 -9.99 7.81
C GLU A 5 -3.99 -10.05 6.78
N ILE A 6 -4.57 -8.88 6.45
CA ILE A 6 -5.68 -8.82 5.51
C ILE A 6 -5.17 -8.84 4.07
N GLU A 7 -4.19 -8.00 3.77
CA GLU A 7 -3.68 -7.84 2.42
C GLU A 7 -2.16 -7.64 2.45
N PRO A 8 -1.39 -8.72 2.41
CA PRO A 8 0.08 -8.59 2.47
C PRO A 8 0.67 -7.74 1.36
N GLU A 9 0.07 -7.76 0.17
CA GLU A 9 0.54 -6.95 -0.96
C GLU A 9 0.37 -5.46 -0.68
N LEU A 10 -0.74 -5.09 -0.06
CA LEU A 10 -0.98 -3.70 0.29
C LEU A 10 -0.02 -3.22 1.37
N ALA A 11 0.25 -4.08 2.36
CA ALA A 11 1.22 -3.76 3.39
C ALA A 11 2.60 -3.51 2.79
N ASN A 12 2.98 -4.31 1.81
CA ASN A 12 4.26 -4.17 1.13
C ASN A 12 4.34 -2.83 0.40
N VAL A 13 3.28 -2.43 -0.30
CA VAL A 13 3.22 -1.15 -0.99
C VAL A 13 3.36 0.00 0.01
N VAL A 14 2.68 -0.09 1.14
CA VAL A 14 2.75 0.94 2.18
C VAL A 14 4.18 1.05 2.72
N ASP A 15 4.81 -0.08 2.99
CA ASP A 15 6.19 -0.09 3.48
C ASP A 15 7.13 0.58 2.49
N LEU A 16 7.04 0.22 1.23
CA LEU A 16 7.92 0.77 0.21
C LEU A 16 7.69 2.27 0.03
N LYS A 17 6.45 2.70 0.07
CA LYS A 17 6.12 4.10 -0.15
C LYS A 17 6.49 4.97 1.05
N PHE A 18 6.15 4.56 2.26
CA PHE A 18 6.36 5.37 3.44
C PHE A 18 7.73 5.19 4.08
N PHE A 19 8.18 3.95 4.21
CA PHE A 19 9.40 3.69 4.97
C PHE A 19 10.64 3.68 4.11
N CYS A 20 10.51 3.26 2.85
CA CYS A 20 11.65 3.22 1.94
C CYS A 20 11.72 4.42 1.01
N GLY A 21 10.63 5.17 0.90
CA GLY A 21 10.60 6.38 0.08
C GLY A 21 10.55 6.14 -1.42
N PHE A 22 10.13 4.96 -1.84
CA PHE A 22 10.00 4.67 -3.26
C PHE A 22 8.79 5.37 -3.86
N SER A 23 8.93 5.80 -5.11
CA SER A 23 7.81 6.35 -5.86
C SER A 23 6.94 5.22 -6.41
N VAL A 24 5.73 5.57 -6.87
CA VAL A 24 4.83 4.60 -7.49
C VAL A 24 5.52 3.91 -8.67
N ALA A 25 6.23 4.67 -9.49
CA ALA A 25 6.95 4.11 -10.63
C ALA A 25 8.01 3.10 -10.20
N GLU A 26 8.74 3.42 -9.14
CA GLU A 26 9.76 2.53 -8.63
C GLU A 26 9.17 1.24 -8.05
N ILE A 27 8.06 1.37 -7.32
CA ILE A 27 7.37 0.21 -6.78
C ILE A 27 6.84 -0.68 -7.89
N ALA A 28 6.25 -0.07 -8.93
CA ALA A 28 5.74 -0.81 -10.08
C ALA A 28 6.85 -1.60 -10.74
N ASN A 29 8.01 -1.00 -10.88
CA ASN A 29 9.17 -1.65 -11.48
C ASN A 29 9.65 -2.83 -10.64
N LEU A 30 9.71 -2.64 -9.33
CA LEU A 30 10.14 -3.70 -8.41
C LEU A 30 9.20 -4.90 -8.44
N HIS A 31 7.91 -4.64 -8.55
CA HIS A 31 6.89 -5.70 -8.53
C HIS A 31 6.54 -6.23 -9.91
N SER A 32 7.14 -5.66 -10.96
CA SER A 32 6.86 -6.03 -12.34
C SER A 32 5.37 -5.88 -12.69
N VAL A 33 4.78 -4.80 -12.23
CA VAL A 33 3.39 -4.44 -12.51
C VAL A 33 3.33 -3.03 -13.05
N SER A 34 2.16 -2.61 -13.53
CA SER A 34 1.99 -1.25 -14.03
C SER A 34 1.87 -0.27 -12.88
N GLU A 35 2.18 1.00 -13.16
CA GLU A 35 2.00 2.06 -12.18
C GLU A 35 0.54 2.19 -11.76
N ARG A 36 -0.36 1.95 -12.70
CA ARG A 36 -1.78 1.98 -12.42
C ARG A 36 -2.17 0.95 -11.36
N THR A 37 -1.60 -0.24 -11.45
CA THR A 37 -1.84 -1.29 -10.46
C THR A 37 -1.35 -0.85 -9.09
N VAL A 38 -0.15 -0.27 -9.02
CA VAL A 38 0.41 0.21 -7.75
C VAL A 38 -0.46 1.34 -7.19
N GLN A 39 -0.90 2.26 -8.03
CA GLN A 39 -1.76 3.35 -7.58
C GLN A 39 -3.06 2.84 -6.98
N ARG A 40 -3.66 1.84 -7.61
CA ARG A 40 -4.89 1.25 -7.10
C ARG A 40 -4.64 0.55 -5.77
N GLN A 41 -3.54 -0.17 -5.66
CA GLN A 41 -3.18 -0.83 -4.42
C GLN A 41 -2.91 0.20 -3.32
N TRP A 42 -2.23 1.28 -3.66
CA TRP A 42 -1.93 2.34 -2.73
C TRP A 42 -3.19 3.03 -2.22
N GLU A 43 -4.12 3.35 -3.11
CA GLU A 43 -5.38 3.96 -2.73
C GLU A 43 -6.19 3.05 -1.81
N LYS A 44 -6.22 1.76 -2.13
CA LYS A 44 -6.93 0.78 -1.30
C LYS A 44 -6.28 0.67 0.07
N ALA A 45 -4.96 0.61 0.11
CA ALA A 45 -4.23 0.54 1.38
C ALA A 45 -4.48 1.77 2.22
N ARG A 46 -4.48 2.96 1.60
CA ARG A 46 -4.73 4.21 2.29
C ARG A 46 -6.13 4.24 2.88
N MET A 47 -7.12 3.77 2.14
CA MET A 47 -8.48 3.70 2.64
C MET A 47 -8.61 2.76 3.83
N LEU A 48 -7.96 1.61 3.77
CA LEU A 48 -7.98 0.65 4.87
C LEU A 48 -7.31 1.22 6.11
N LEU A 49 -6.18 1.90 5.93
CA LEU A 49 -5.50 2.56 7.03
C LEU A 49 -6.36 3.67 7.63
N TYR A 50 -7.02 4.42 6.78
CA TYR A 50 -7.91 5.48 7.23
C TYR A 50 -9.03 4.92 8.08
N HIS A 51 -9.62 3.82 7.64
CA HIS A 51 -10.67 3.14 8.40
C HIS A 51 -10.18 2.63 9.74
N ALA A 52 -8.98 2.06 9.75
CA ALA A 52 -8.41 1.53 10.98
C ALA A 52 -8.15 2.63 12.01
N LEU A 53 -7.72 3.80 11.53
CA LEU A 53 -7.41 4.93 12.42
C LEU A 53 -8.66 5.68 12.85
N ALA A 54 -9.58 5.90 11.91
CA ALA A 54 -10.77 6.72 12.17
C ALA A 54 -11.96 5.91 12.66
N GLY A 55 -12.05 4.67 12.22
CA GLY A 55 -13.19 3.82 12.53
C GLY A 55 -13.00 2.91 13.72
N ALA A 56 -11.87 3.00 14.39
CA ALA A 56 -11.64 2.16 15.55
C ALA A 56 -12.65 2.54 16.65
N PRO A 57 -13.55 1.63 16.99
CA PRO A 57 -14.53 1.92 18.04
C PRO A 57 -13.89 2.03 19.39
#